data_d7e3ff27e1846ae0ff731e5960b60713
#
_entry.id   d7e3ff27e1846ae0ff731e5960b60713
#
_cell.length_a   1.000
_cell.length_b   1.000
_cell.length_c   1.000
_cell.angle_alpha   90.00
_cell.angle_beta   90.00
_cell.angle_gamma   90.00
#
_symmetry.space_group_name_H-M   'P 1'
#
loop_
_entity.id
_entity.type
_entity.pdbx_description
1 polymer ?
#
loop_
_entity_poly.entity_id
_entity_poly.type
_entity_poly.pdbx_seq_one_letter_code
_entity_poly.pdbx_strand_id
1 'polypeptide(L)'
;MLGLAALPALAAGSPVSGQVQRLQLKHTWTTVMSSSTHRDVLYTTIQQGGLTARGEGAGIVRYGETAEAGVAFVNRLAPELGRMDLLQFGKVIDWILQQSEADWAAKAALDIAIHDWVAQRRGVPVHALWGLDPKDAPLTTFSIGIDKAEVIRQKVREAEAYPVLKIKVGLANDEEVIEAVRSVTKKPLRVDANEGWKDKDEAVRKINWLEKMGVEFIEQPMPAHMIEEARYVRQRVHIPIIADEACLRPADIPKLASAFDGVNIKIDKAGGLLQGYRMIQIARSLGLKTMLGCMISSSVAITAAAQLSPLVDYADLDGNLLIANDPFAGVRVINGKLTLPAGNGLGLKGPLTRG
;
A
#
# COMPACT_ATOMS: atom_id res chain seq x y z
N MET A 1 -20.05 27.26 -11.45
CA MET A 1 -18.66 27.75 -11.50
C MET A 1 -18.05 27.48 -10.12
N LEU A 2 -17.40 26.34 -9.93
CA LEU A 2 -16.65 26.02 -8.72
C LEU A 2 -15.20 26.47 -8.97
N GLY A 3 -14.77 27.46 -8.20
CA GLY A 3 -13.47 28.07 -8.30
C GLY A 3 -12.34 27.05 -8.09
N LEU A 4 -11.45 26.98 -9.06
CA LEU A 4 -10.13 26.37 -8.87
C LEU A 4 -9.40 27.19 -7.80
N ALA A 5 -9.21 26.62 -6.61
CA ALA A 5 -8.25 27.14 -5.66
C ALA A 5 -6.86 27.02 -6.31
N ALA A 6 -6.24 28.14 -6.59
CA ALA A 6 -4.85 28.20 -7.05
C ALA A 6 -3.97 27.51 -6.01
N LEU A 7 -3.15 26.55 -6.46
CA LEU A 7 -2.11 25.96 -5.65
C LEU A 7 -1.19 27.06 -5.11
N PRO A 8 -0.84 27.07 -3.82
CA PRO A 8 0.12 28.04 -3.31
C PRO A 8 1.43 27.89 -4.08
N ALA A 9 1.94 29.00 -4.58
CA ALA A 9 3.23 29.05 -5.26
C ALA A 9 4.28 28.41 -4.37
N LEU A 10 5.09 27.51 -4.94
CA LEU A 10 6.29 26.94 -4.32
C LEU A 10 7.09 28.10 -3.70
N ALA A 11 7.42 27.99 -2.43
CA ALA A 11 8.39 28.88 -1.82
C ALA A 11 9.68 28.78 -2.65
N ALA A 12 10.00 29.83 -3.38
CA ALA A 12 11.15 29.86 -4.26
C ALA A 12 12.41 29.60 -3.43
N GLY A 13 13.01 28.40 -3.56
CA GLY A 13 14.32 28.10 -3.00
C GLY A 13 14.54 26.82 -2.23
N SER A 14 13.52 26.09 -1.77
CA SER A 14 13.78 24.80 -1.10
C SER A 14 13.94 23.66 -2.12
N PRO A 15 15.01 22.85 -2.02
CA PRO A 15 15.17 21.68 -2.88
C PRO A 15 14.17 20.55 -2.54
N VAL A 16 13.44 20.64 -1.44
CA VAL A 16 12.45 19.67 -0.98
C VAL A 16 11.12 20.37 -0.72
N SER A 17 10.02 19.84 -1.22
CA SER A 17 8.69 20.41 -1.03
C SER A 17 7.62 19.34 -0.96
N GLY A 18 6.55 19.62 -0.21
CA GLY A 18 5.33 18.81 -0.13
C GLY A 18 4.12 19.54 -0.70
N GLN A 19 3.19 18.82 -1.29
CA GLN A 19 1.89 19.34 -1.74
C GLN A 19 0.79 18.30 -1.57
N VAL A 20 -0.44 18.77 -1.32
CA VAL A 20 -1.63 17.89 -1.30
C VAL A 20 -2.11 17.65 -2.73
N GLN A 21 -2.41 16.40 -3.04
CA GLN A 21 -3.03 15.98 -4.29
C GLN A 21 -4.32 15.22 -4.00
N ARG A 22 -5.43 15.63 -4.61
CA ARG A 22 -6.69 14.89 -4.55
C ARG A 22 -6.77 13.87 -5.67
N LEU A 23 -6.97 12.61 -5.29
CA LEU A 23 -7.21 11.48 -6.17
C LEU A 23 -8.71 11.17 -6.16
N GLN A 24 -9.35 11.18 -7.33
CA GLN A 24 -10.75 10.80 -7.48
C GLN A 24 -10.86 9.30 -7.70
N LEU A 25 -11.77 8.64 -7.00
CA LEU A 25 -11.99 7.21 -7.16
C LEU A 25 -12.94 6.93 -8.33
N LYS A 26 -12.72 5.83 -9.03
CA LYS A 26 -13.61 5.36 -10.11
C LYS A 26 -14.98 4.94 -9.58
N HIS A 27 -14.98 4.32 -8.40
CA HIS A 27 -16.16 3.88 -7.66
C HIS A 27 -16.04 4.31 -6.22
N THR A 28 -17.15 4.45 -5.50
CA THR A 28 -17.14 4.61 -4.05
C THR A 28 -16.40 3.43 -3.43
N TRP A 29 -15.42 3.69 -2.59
CA TRP A 29 -14.64 2.69 -1.88
C TRP A 29 -15.16 2.52 -0.47
N THR A 30 -15.68 1.34 -0.18
CA THR A 30 -16.25 1.00 1.13
C THR A 30 -15.51 -0.19 1.73
N THR A 31 -15.13 -0.04 3.00
CA THR A 31 -14.61 -1.09 3.88
C THR A 31 -15.37 -1.06 5.19
N VAL A 32 -15.05 -1.94 6.13
CA VAL A 32 -15.61 -1.89 7.50
C VAL A 32 -15.40 -0.52 8.16
N MET A 33 -14.30 0.17 7.83
CA MET A 33 -13.88 1.40 8.51
C MET A 33 -14.49 2.68 7.95
N SER A 34 -14.74 2.76 6.65
CA SER A 34 -15.15 4.01 5.99
C SER A 34 -15.64 3.82 4.57
N SER A 35 -16.32 4.85 4.05
CA SER A 35 -16.71 4.97 2.64
C SER A 35 -16.24 6.32 2.12
N SER A 36 -15.64 6.35 0.92
CA SER A 36 -15.09 7.57 0.32
C SER A 36 -15.16 7.54 -1.21
N THR A 37 -15.26 8.72 -1.81
CA THR A 37 -15.23 8.93 -3.28
C THR A 37 -13.91 9.54 -3.75
N HIS A 38 -13.04 9.92 -2.84
CA HIS A 38 -11.72 10.49 -3.13
C HIS A 38 -10.72 10.15 -2.02
N ARG A 39 -9.44 10.39 -2.31
CA ARG A 39 -8.34 10.30 -1.35
C ARG A 39 -7.44 11.53 -1.52
N ASP A 40 -7.15 12.23 -0.44
CA ASP A 40 -6.10 13.25 -0.42
C ASP A 40 -4.79 12.59 -0.02
N VAL A 41 -3.74 12.81 -0.82
CA VAL A 41 -2.41 12.26 -0.61
C VAL A 41 -1.37 13.37 -0.59
N LEU A 42 -0.26 13.12 0.09
CA LEU A 42 0.90 13.98 0.06
C LEU A 42 1.80 13.59 -1.12
N TYR A 43 2.15 14.55 -1.97
CA TYR A 43 3.26 14.44 -2.89
C TYR A 43 4.49 15.17 -2.34
N THR A 44 5.63 14.51 -2.44
CA THR A 44 6.93 15.11 -2.13
C THR A 44 7.77 15.20 -3.40
N THR A 45 8.43 16.33 -3.59
CA THR A 45 9.38 16.54 -4.70
C THR A 45 10.74 16.93 -4.12
N ILE A 46 11.79 16.28 -4.62
CA ILE A 46 13.20 16.64 -4.37
C ILE A 46 13.82 17.13 -5.67
N GLN A 47 14.33 18.37 -5.67
CA GLN A 47 15.04 18.97 -6.80
C GLN A 47 16.47 19.26 -6.38
N GLN A 48 17.41 18.41 -6.75
CA GLN A 48 18.81 18.54 -6.33
C GLN A 48 19.75 17.98 -7.41
N GLY A 49 20.84 18.69 -7.69
CA GLY A 49 21.85 18.24 -8.64
C GLY A 49 21.35 18.04 -10.07
N GLY A 50 20.37 18.84 -10.50
CA GLY A 50 19.74 18.73 -11.83
C GLY A 50 18.75 17.59 -11.99
N LEU A 51 18.45 16.85 -10.91
CA LEU A 51 17.47 15.75 -10.88
C LEU A 51 16.19 16.20 -10.18
N THR A 52 15.07 15.65 -10.62
CA THR A 52 13.76 15.79 -9.96
C THR A 52 13.27 14.41 -9.57
N ALA A 53 13.13 14.18 -8.28
CA ALA A 53 12.66 12.94 -7.72
C ALA A 53 11.30 13.14 -7.03
N ARG A 54 10.51 12.07 -6.95
CA ARG A 54 9.14 12.13 -6.47
C ARG A 54 8.86 11.05 -5.44
N GLY A 55 8.03 11.42 -4.47
CA GLY A 55 7.47 10.50 -3.50
C GLY A 55 6.01 10.82 -3.24
N GLU A 56 5.31 9.86 -2.68
CA GLU A 56 3.90 9.97 -2.31
C GLU A 56 3.67 9.23 -1.01
N GLY A 57 2.78 9.77 -0.18
CA GLY A 57 2.31 9.13 1.03
C GLY A 57 0.81 9.35 1.22
N ALA A 58 0.08 8.26 1.38
CA ALA A 58 -1.35 8.28 1.66
C ALA A 58 -1.58 8.25 3.17
N GLY A 59 -1.93 9.38 3.77
CA GLY A 59 -2.23 9.50 5.19
C GLY A 59 -3.35 8.56 5.62
N ILE A 60 -3.15 7.88 6.74
CA ILE A 60 -4.08 6.88 7.24
C ILE A 60 -4.95 7.51 8.32
N VAL A 61 -6.19 7.83 7.97
CA VAL A 61 -7.15 8.51 8.86
C VAL A 61 -7.31 7.78 10.21
N ARG A 62 -7.26 6.44 10.21
CA ARG A 62 -7.30 5.62 11.43
C ARG A 62 -6.22 6.02 12.45
N TYR A 63 -5.06 6.50 11.98
CA TYR A 63 -3.93 6.90 12.83
C TYR A 63 -3.81 8.43 12.94
N GLY A 64 -4.85 9.17 12.55
CA GLY A 64 -4.89 10.63 12.63
C GLY A 64 -4.02 11.36 11.60
N GLU A 65 -3.59 10.67 10.54
CA GLU A 65 -2.75 11.26 9.50
C GLU A 65 -3.58 11.92 8.41
N THR A 66 -3.21 13.13 8.02
CA THR A 66 -3.78 13.86 6.87
C THR A 66 -2.69 14.29 5.90
N ALA A 67 -3.07 14.53 4.66
CA ALA A 67 -2.13 15.01 3.65
C ALA A 67 -1.56 16.39 4.01
N GLU A 68 -2.37 17.27 4.60
CA GLU A 68 -1.97 18.62 5.04
C GLU A 68 -0.94 18.57 6.17
N ALA A 69 -1.15 17.71 7.18
CA ALA A 69 -0.18 17.48 8.24
C ALA A 69 1.14 16.94 7.66
N GLY A 70 1.05 16.03 6.69
CA GLY A 70 2.21 15.52 5.98
C GLY A 70 2.97 16.60 5.21
N VAL A 71 2.28 17.54 4.55
CA VAL A 71 2.91 18.70 3.91
C VAL A 71 3.68 19.55 4.94
N ALA A 72 3.04 19.81 6.09
CA ALA A 72 3.68 20.58 7.16
C ALA A 72 4.95 19.87 7.68
N PHE A 73 4.90 18.54 7.86
CA PHE A 73 6.05 17.74 8.25
C PHE A 73 7.19 17.82 7.22
N VAL A 74 6.91 17.60 5.93
CA VAL A 74 7.91 17.69 4.85
C VAL A 74 8.54 19.07 4.80
N ASN A 75 7.73 20.14 4.83
CA ASN A 75 8.23 21.51 4.73
C ASN A 75 9.08 21.90 5.96
N ARG A 76 8.78 21.37 7.14
CA ARG A 76 9.59 21.56 8.36
C ARG A 76 10.98 20.94 8.21
N LEU A 77 11.10 19.78 7.58
CA LEU A 77 12.37 19.07 7.41
C LEU A 77 13.16 19.54 6.18
N ALA A 78 12.51 20.19 5.22
CA ALA A 78 13.10 20.57 3.93
C ALA A 78 14.42 21.36 4.02
N PRO A 79 14.62 22.35 4.93
CA PRO A 79 15.87 23.07 5.02
C PRO A 79 17.07 22.20 5.41
N GLU A 80 16.88 21.24 6.30
CA GLU A 80 17.93 20.32 6.73
C GLU A 80 18.21 19.25 5.68
N LEU A 81 17.15 18.64 5.15
CA LEU A 81 17.26 17.65 4.06
C LEU A 81 17.99 18.20 2.83
N GLY A 82 17.79 19.49 2.51
CA GLY A 82 18.46 20.13 1.39
C GLY A 82 19.99 20.27 1.57
N ARG A 83 20.50 20.10 2.78
CA ARG A 83 21.95 20.14 3.12
C ARG A 83 22.56 18.74 3.25
N MET A 84 21.76 17.71 3.36
CA MET A 84 22.23 16.34 3.55
C MET A 84 22.73 15.71 2.25
N ASP A 85 23.73 14.85 2.37
CA ASP A 85 24.16 13.97 1.27
C ASP A 85 23.20 12.81 1.12
N LEU A 86 22.30 12.90 0.15
CA LEU A 86 21.27 11.88 -0.11
C LEU A 86 21.86 10.54 -0.56
N LEU A 87 23.12 10.47 -1.00
CA LEU A 87 23.78 9.18 -1.29
C LEU A 87 23.95 8.33 -0.02
N GLN A 88 23.94 8.97 1.16
CA GLN A 88 23.92 8.30 2.45
C GLN A 88 22.47 8.00 2.91
N PHE A 89 21.60 7.59 1.98
CA PHE A 89 20.16 7.49 2.16
C PHE A 89 19.75 6.73 3.41
N GLY A 90 20.46 5.67 3.80
CA GLY A 90 20.16 4.95 5.03
C GLY A 90 20.20 5.82 6.27
N LYS A 91 21.24 6.67 6.41
CA LYS A 91 21.38 7.62 7.53
C LYS A 91 20.33 8.74 7.47
N VAL A 92 20.06 9.23 6.26
CA VAL A 92 19.09 10.31 6.05
C VAL A 92 17.69 9.81 6.42
N ILE A 93 17.32 8.63 5.99
CA ILE A 93 16.02 8.02 6.31
C ILE A 93 15.91 7.71 7.81
N ASP A 94 16.95 7.15 8.43
CA ASP A 94 16.95 6.91 9.87
C ASP A 94 16.81 8.23 10.66
N TRP A 95 17.40 9.32 10.20
CA TRP A 95 17.19 10.66 10.77
C TRP A 95 15.72 11.12 10.59
N ILE A 96 15.13 10.96 9.40
CA ILE A 96 13.72 11.30 9.14
C ILE A 96 12.79 10.53 10.09
N LEU A 97 13.04 9.25 10.28
CA LEU A 97 12.22 8.40 11.15
C LEU A 97 12.20 8.87 12.61
N GLN A 98 13.27 9.50 13.07
CA GLN A 98 13.40 10.02 14.44
C GLN A 98 12.74 11.39 14.64
N GLN A 99 12.26 12.08 13.59
CA GLN A 99 11.74 13.44 13.71
C GLN A 99 10.33 13.54 14.31
N SER A 100 9.63 12.41 14.43
CA SER A 100 8.27 12.32 14.99
C SER A 100 7.94 10.88 15.33
N GLU A 101 7.07 10.64 16.31
CA GLU A 101 6.45 9.33 16.57
C GLU A 101 5.22 9.06 15.66
N ALA A 102 4.80 10.06 14.90
CA ALA A 102 3.69 10.04 13.95
C ALA A 102 4.20 10.28 12.50
N ASP A 103 3.33 10.77 11.61
CA ASP A 103 3.66 11.23 10.26
C ASP A 103 4.26 10.14 9.35
N TRP A 104 3.81 8.89 9.49
CA TRP A 104 4.43 7.74 8.81
C TRP A 104 4.26 7.79 7.31
N ALA A 105 3.10 8.21 6.81
CA ALA A 105 2.89 8.41 5.37
C ALA A 105 3.79 9.53 4.81
N ALA A 106 4.03 10.60 5.58
CA ALA A 106 4.95 11.66 5.16
C ALA A 106 6.41 11.21 5.16
N LYS A 107 6.81 10.38 6.12
CA LYS A 107 8.13 9.72 6.13
C LYS A 107 8.29 8.81 4.92
N ALA A 108 7.23 8.04 4.57
CA ALA A 108 7.23 7.21 3.38
C ALA A 108 7.38 8.04 2.09
N ALA A 109 6.69 9.17 1.99
CA ALA A 109 6.82 10.07 0.84
C ALA A 109 8.25 10.60 0.68
N LEU A 110 8.90 10.98 1.78
CA LEU A 110 10.31 11.41 1.76
C LEU A 110 11.26 10.26 1.41
N ASP A 111 11.07 9.10 2.00
CA ASP A 111 11.87 7.89 1.72
C ASP A 111 11.78 7.50 0.24
N ILE A 112 10.58 7.47 -0.33
CA ILE A 112 10.35 7.16 -1.75
C ILE A 112 11.09 8.18 -2.64
N ALA A 113 10.96 9.48 -2.35
CA ALA A 113 11.62 10.53 -3.12
C ALA A 113 13.15 10.43 -3.04
N ILE A 114 13.68 10.06 -1.86
CA ILE A 114 15.14 9.86 -1.67
C ILE A 114 15.61 8.65 -2.47
N HIS A 115 14.91 7.52 -2.44
CA HIS A 115 15.25 6.34 -3.23
C HIS A 115 15.17 6.62 -4.74
N ASP A 116 14.16 7.36 -5.17
CA ASP A 116 14.03 7.79 -6.57
C ASP A 116 15.22 8.65 -6.98
N TRP A 117 15.58 9.65 -6.16
CA TRP A 117 16.73 10.51 -6.42
C TRP A 117 18.05 9.73 -6.45
N VAL A 118 18.29 8.86 -5.47
CA VAL A 118 19.53 8.04 -5.39
C VAL A 118 19.66 7.13 -6.60
N ALA A 119 18.59 6.48 -6.99
CA ALA A 119 18.57 5.57 -8.12
C ALA A 119 18.78 6.32 -9.46
N GLN A 120 18.14 7.48 -9.64
CA GLN A 120 18.41 8.37 -10.79
C GLN A 120 19.87 8.81 -10.82
N ARG A 121 20.43 9.23 -9.67
CA ARG A 121 21.83 9.68 -9.56
C ARG A 121 22.82 8.58 -9.87
N ARG A 122 22.49 7.32 -9.57
CA ARG A 122 23.30 6.14 -9.89
C ARG A 122 23.04 5.58 -11.29
N GLY A 123 22.08 6.11 -12.02
CA GLY A 123 21.74 5.67 -13.37
C GLY A 123 21.07 4.28 -13.42
N VAL A 124 20.34 3.88 -12.36
CA VAL A 124 19.70 2.57 -12.22
C VAL A 124 18.23 2.70 -11.79
N PRO A 125 17.37 1.71 -12.03
CA PRO A 125 16.04 1.66 -11.42
C PRO A 125 16.14 1.37 -9.91
N VAL A 126 15.09 1.73 -9.15
CA VAL A 126 15.10 1.59 -7.67
C VAL A 126 15.32 0.15 -7.22
N HIS A 127 14.68 -0.84 -7.85
CA HIS A 127 14.85 -2.26 -7.48
C HIS A 127 16.31 -2.74 -7.57
N ALA A 128 17.09 -2.16 -8.50
CA ALA A 128 18.49 -2.52 -8.67
C ALA A 128 19.37 -2.06 -7.48
N LEU A 129 18.92 -1.13 -6.65
CA LEU A 129 19.61 -0.76 -5.40
C LEU A 129 19.71 -1.94 -4.43
N TRP A 130 18.80 -2.90 -4.52
CA TRP A 130 18.77 -4.13 -3.71
C TRP A 130 19.07 -5.40 -4.52
N GLY A 131 19.50 -5.26 -5.79
CA GLY A 131 19.84 -6.40 -6.64
C GLY A 131 18.65 -7.31 -7.00
N LEU A 132 17.44 -6.74 -7.11
CA LEU A 132 16.20 -7.48 -7.38
C LEU A 132 15.91 -7.59 -8.89
N ASP A 133 15.34 -8.72 -9.31
CA ASP A 133 14.77 -8.89 -10.65
C ASP A 133 13.25 -8.74 -10.59
N PRO A 134 12.64 -7.77 -11.28
CA PRO A 134 11.19 -7.58 -11.33
C PRO A 134 10.40 -8.80 -11.83
N LYS A 135 11.05 -9.74 -12.53
CA LYS A 135 10.40 -10.97 -13.02
C LYS A 135 9.97 -11.90 -11.89
N ASP A 136 10.63 -11.79 -10.72
CA ASP A 136 10.33 -12.60 -9.55
C ASP A 136 9.12 -12.10 -8.77
N ALA A 137 8.52 -10.97 -9.18
CA ALA A 137 7.34 -10.41 -8.53
C ALA A 137 6.13 -11.35 -8.67
N PRO A 138 5.38 -11.60 -7.56
CA PRO A 138 4.13 -12.36 -7.62
C PRO A 138 3.05 -11.60 -8.39
N LEU A 139 1.97 -12.30 -8.74
CA LEU A 139 0.78 -11.67 -9.27
C LEU A 139 0.15 -10.75 -8.21
N THR A 140 -0.24 -9.54 -8.62
CA THR A 140 -1.03 -8.65 -7.78
C THR A 140 -2.52 -8.98 -7.88
N THR A 141 -3.27 -8.66 -6.83
CA THR A 141 -4.73 -8.75 -6.82
C THR A 141 -5.38 -7.55 -7.48
N PHE A 142 -6.67 -7.67 -7.73
CA PHE A 142 -7.57 -6.53 -7.93
C PHE A 142 -8.63 -6.55 -6.82
N SER A 143 -8.76 -5.44 -6.11
CA SER A 143 -9.60 -5.34 -4.92
C SER A 143 -11.02 -4.91 -5.23
N ILE A 144 -11.98 -5.57 -4.59
CA ILE A 144 -13.41 -5.28 -4.66
C ILE A 144 -13.89 -4.89 -3.27
N GLY A 145 -14.31 -3.63 -3.12
CA GLY A 145 -14.87 -3.11 -1.87
C GLY A 145 -16.28 -3.64 -1.61
N ILE A 146 -16.73 -3.50 -0.37
CA ILE A 146 -18.07 -3.92 0.07
C ILE A 146 -19.15 -3.11 -0.68
N ASP A 147 -20.16 -3.80 -1.20
CA ASP A 147 -21.28 -3.19 -1.92
C ASP A 147 -22.47 -4.17 -1.95
N LYS A 148 -23.58 -3.76 -2.57
CA LYS A 148 -24.73 -4.64 -2.85
C LYS A 148 -24.34 -5.74 -3.82
N ALA A 149 -24.91 -6.91 -3.70
CA ALA A 149 -24.58 -8.11 -4.48
C ALA A 149 -24.54 -7.86 -6.00
N GLU A 150 -25.49 -7.09 -6.55
CA GLU A 150 -25.51 -6.78 -7.98
C GLU A 150 -24.31 -5.93 -8.43
N VAL A 151 -23.93 -4.92 -7.63
CA VAL A 151 -22.76 -4.07 -7.90
C VAL A 151 -21.47 -4.89 -7.79
N ILE A 152 -21.39 -5.81 -6.83
CA ILE A 152 -20.26 -6.73 -6.68
C ILE A 152 -20.13 -7.60 -7.93
N ARG A 153 -21.24 -8.22 -8.40
CA ARG A 153 -21.23 -9.01 -9.65
C ARG A 153 -20.69 -8.21 -10.84
N GLN A 154 -21.13 -6.95 -10.97
CA GLN A 154 -20.62 -6.06 -12.01
C GLN A 154 -19.12 -5.81 -11.88
N LYS A 155 -18.64 -5.40 -10.69
CA LYS A 155 -17.20 -5.17 -10.43
C LYS A 155 -16.34 -6.40 -10.71
N VAL A 156 -16.83 -7.59 -10.39
CA VAL A 156 -16.14 -8.86 -10.70
C VAL A 156 -16.03 -9.08 -12.21
N ARG A 157 -17.07 -8.78 -12.99
CA ARG A 157 -17.02 -8.86 -14.47
C ARG A 157 -16.03 -7.84 -15.04
N GLU A 158 -16.01 -6.62 -14.53
CA GLU A 158 -15.04 -5.58 -14.92
C GLU A 158 -13.59 -6.00 -14.60
N ALA A 159 -13.40 -6.82 -13.56
CA ALA A 159 -12.12 -7.35 -13.14
C ALA A 159 -11.70 -8.66 -13.88
N GLU A 160 -12.30 -8.98 -15.02
CA GLU A 160 -12.03 -10.24 -15.75
C GLU A 160 -10.57 -10.41 -16.15
N ALA A 161 -9.86 -9.34 -16.45
CA ALA A 161 -8.44 -9.38 -16.80
C ALA A 161 -7.50 -9.74 -15.63
N TYR A 162 -7.99 -9.72 -14.39
CA TYR A 162 -7.16 -10.00 -13.20
C TYR A 162 -7.33 -11.45 -12.76
N PRO A 163 -6.23 -12.22 -12.64
CA PRO A 163 -6.29 -13.67 -12.33
C PRO A 163 -6.63 -13.95 -10.87
N VAL A 164 -6.42 -13.01 -9.96
CA VAL A 164 -6.69 -13.14 -8.52
C VAL A 164 -7.44 -11.91 -8.02
N LEU A 165 -8.50 -12.12 -7.25
CA LEU A 165 -9.32 -11.03 -6.70
C LEU A 165 -9.15 -10.94 -5.17
N LYS A 166 -9.11 -9.73 -4.63
CA LYS A 166 -9.20 -9.46 -3.19
C LYS A 166 -10.60 -8.94 -2.87
N ILE A 167 -11.28 -9.57 -1.93
CA ILE A 167 -12.65 -9.22 -1.55
C ILE A 167 -12.67 -8.67 -0.14
N LYS A 168 -13.23 -7.48 0.03
CA LYS A 168 -13.45 -6.89 1.34
C LYS A 168 -14.71 -7.47 1.97
N VAL A 169 -14.58 -7.93 3.21
CA VAL A 169 -15.64 -8.47 4.06
C VAL A 169 -15.53 -7.87 5.47
N GLY A 170 -16.22 -8.44 6.46
CA GLY A 170 -16.16 -8.02 7.87
C GLY A 170 -17.46 -7.38 8.36
N LEU A 171 -18.51 -7.41 7.56
CA LEU A 171 -19.87 -6.98 7.92
C LEU A 171 -20.82 -8.17 8.07
N ALA A 172 -22.07 -7.89 8.42
CA ALA A 172 -23.09 -8.95 8.60
C ALA A 172 -23.45 -9.70 7.30
N ASN A 173 -23.18 -9.11 6.13
CA ASN A 173 -23.52 -9.66 4.81
C ASN A 173 -22.35 -10.34 4.09
N ASP A 174 -21.32 -10.79 4.82
CA ASP A 174 -20.12 -11.41 4.25
C ASP A 174 -20.43 -12.59 3.32
N GLU A 175 -21.39 -13.46 3.72
CA GLU A 175 -21.79 -14.63 2.95
C GLU A 175 -22.44 -14.22 1.61
N GLU A 176 -23.35 -13.24 1.64
CA GLU A 176 -23.98 -12.68 0.43
C GLU A 176 -22.93 -12.09 -0.54
N VAL A 177 -21.93 -11.39 0.00
CA VAL A 177 -20.83 -10.81 -0.79
C VAL A 177 -20.05 -11.92 -1.51
N ILE A 178 -19.62 -12.94 -0.79
CA ILE A 178 -18.81 -14.05 -1.37
C ILE A 178 -19.64 -14.89 -2.34
N GLU A 179 -20.90 -15.16 -2.04
CA GLU A 179 -21.80 -15.87 -2.95
C GLU A 179 -22.04 -15.07 -4.23
N ALA A 180 -22.20 -13.75 -4.14
CA ALA A 180 -22.31 -12.88 -5.31
C ALA A 180 -21.04 -12.96 -6.18
N VAL A 181 -19.84 -12.95 -5.58
CA VAL A 181 -18.58 -13.13 -6.29
C VAL A 181 -18.55 -14.51 -6.96
N ARG A 182 -18.83 -15.58 -6.23
CA ARG A 182 -18.78 -16.97 -6.73
C ARG A 182 -19.83 -17.28 -7.80
N SER A 183 -20.94 -16.54 -7.83
CA SER A 183 -21.93 -16.67 -8.91
C SER A 183 -21.37 -16.21 -10.28
N VAL A 184 -20.26 -15.46 -10.31
CA VAL A 184 -19.68 -14.87 -11.53
C VAL A 184 -18.30 -15.42 -11.87
N THR A 185 -17.53 -15.89 -10.87
CA THR A 185 -16.15 -16.32 -11.11
C THR A 185 -15.72 -17.50 -10.24
N LYS A 186 -14.78 -18.30 -10.78
CA LYS A 186 -14.08 -19.37 -10.06
C LYS A 186 -12.62 -19.02 -9.75
N LYS A 187 -12.19 -17.78 -10.01
CA LYS A 187 -10.83 -17.33 -9.75
C LYS A 187 -10.43 -17.50 -8.28
N PRO A 188 -9.13 -17.66 -7.96
CA PRO A 188 -8.65 -17.59 -6.60
C PRO A 188 -9.08 -16.29 -5.94
N LEU A 189 -9.50 -16.38 -4.69
CA LEU A 189 -9.90 -15.22 -3.88
C LEU A 189 -8.95 -15.06 -2.70
N ARG A 190 -8.63 -13.82 -2.37
CA ARG A 190 -8.03 -13.40 -1.11
C ARG A 190 -9.05 -12.54 -0.40
N VAL A 191 -9.20 -12.71 0.89
CA VAL A 191 -10.25 -12.04 1.65
C VAL A 191 -9.64 -11.17 2.72
N ASP A 192 -10.12 -9.94 2.85
CA ASP A 192 -9.69 -9.00 3.86
C ASP A 192 -10.90 -8.59 4.71
N ALA A 193 -10.87 -8.96 5.98
CA ALA A 193 -11.94 -8.68 6.92
C ALA A 193 -11.77 -7.33 7.65
N ASN A 194 -10.63 -6.65 7.49
CA ASN A 194 -10.33 -5.34 8.10
C ASN A 194 -10.79 -5.26 9.57
N GLU A 195 -10.41 -6.25 10.40
CA GLU A 195 -10.76 -6.33 11.82
C GLU A 195 -12.27 -6.52 12.11
N GLY A 196 -13.06 -6.94 11.12
CA GLY A 196 -14.53 -6.96 11.22
C GLY A 196 -15.09 -8.00 12.19
N TRP A 197 -14.39 -9.12 12.43
CA TRP A 197 -14.88 -10.21 13.26
C TRP A 197 -14.32 -10.10 14.68
N LYS A 198 -15.20 -9.95 15.68
CA LYS A 198 -14.82 -9.69 17.07
C LYS A 198 -14.96 -10.93 17.97
N ASP A 199 -15.62 -11.96 17.50
CA ASP A 199 -15.73 -13.25 18.16
C ASP A 199 -14.84 -14.28 17.47
N LYS A 200 -13.95 -14.93 18.24
CA LYS A 200 -12.96 -15.89 17.71
C LYS A 200 -13.58 -17.15 17.13
N ASP A 201 -14.69 -17.61 17.73
CA ASP A 201 -15.38 -18.84 17.27
C ASP A 201 -16.20 -18.56 16.01
N GLU A 202 -16.77 -17.36 15.89
CA GLU A 202 -17.36 -16.86 14.65
C GLU A 202 -16.30 -16.75 13.56
N ALA A 203 -15.14 -16.18 13.84
CA ALA A 203 -14.04 -16.08 12.89
C ALA A 203 -13.60 -17.46 12.37
N VAL A 204 -13.45 -18.46 13.25
CA VAL A 204 -13.14 -19.84 12.85
C VAL A 204 -14.21 -20.42 11.92
N ARG A 205 -15.50 -20.25 12.25
CA ARG A 205 -16.60 -20.74 11.40
C ARG A 205 -16.60 -20.09 10.01
N LYS A 206 -16.45 -18.77 9.96
CA LYS A 206 -16.39 -18.00 8.70
C LYS A 206 -15.20 -18.41 7.85
N ILE A 207 -14.00 -18.53 8.44
CA ILE A 207 -12.79 -18.92 7.71
C ILE A 207 -12.91 -20.34 7.15
N ASN A 208 -13.42 -21.30 7.92
CA ASN A 208 -13.65 -22.66 7.44
C ASN A 208 -14.71 -22.73 6.31
N TRP A 209 -15.68 -21.83 6.30
CA TRP A 209 -16.62 -21.67 5.21
C TRP A 209 -15.95 -21.04 3.97
N LEU A 210 -15.15 -19.99 4.15
CA LEU A 210 -14.41 -19.30 3.08
C LEU A 210 -13.40 -20.22 2.40
N GLU A 211 -12.76 -21.13 3.15
CA GLU A 211 -11.89 -22.17 2.58
C GLU A 211 -12.64 -23.03 1.55
N LYS A 212 -13.88 -23.46 1.87
CA LYS A 212 -14.74 -24.22 0.95
C LYS A 212 -15.16 -23.40 -0.26
N MET A 213 -15.16 -22.08 -0.14
CA MET A 213 -15.41 -21.13 -1.23
C MET A 213 -14.15 -20.84 -2.07
N GLY A 214 -13.01 -21.53 -1.81
CA GLY A 214 -11.78 -21.40 -2.59
C GLY A 214 -11.00 -20.13 -2.29
N VAL A 215 -11.06 -19.65 -1.05
CA VAL A 215 -10.25 -18.53 -0.56
C VAL A 215 -8.84 -19.02 -0.23
N GLU A 216 -7.80 -18.29 -0.68
CA GLU A 216 -6.39 -18.66 -0.48
C GLU A 216 -5.89 -18.30 0.92
N PHE A 217 -6.29 -17.14 1.45
CA PHE A 217 -5.93 -16.68 2.78
C PHE A 217 -6.91 -15.61 3.29
N ILE A 218 -6.87 -15.35 4.59
CA ILE A 218 -7.62 -14.27 5.25
C ILE A 218 -6.65 -13.21 5.78
N GLU A 219 -6.92 -11.94 5.45
CA GLU A 219 -6.20 -10.79 5.99
C GLU A 219 -6.98 -10.17 7.14
N GLN A 220 -6.30 -9.91 8.24
CA GLN A 220 -6.75 -9.26 9.48
C GLN A 220 -8.20 -9.58 9.89
N PRO A 221 -8.48 -10.84 10.26
CA PRO A 221 -9.85 -11.25 10.63
C PRO A 221 -10.35 -10.55 11.89
N MET A 222 -9.47 -10.36 12.87
CA MET A 222 -9.79 -9.83 14.19
C MET A 222 -9.09 -8.50 14.47
N PRO A 223 -9.61 -7.68 15.41
CA PRO A 223 -8.97 -6.44 15.84
C PRO A 223 -7.48 -6.61 16.17
N ALA A 224 -6.67 -5.64 15.77
CA ALA A 224 -5.20 -5.69 15.87
C ALA A 224 -4.67 -5.97 17.27
N HIS A 225 -5.41 -5.54 18.32
CA HIS A 225 -5.04 -5.77 19.72
C HIS A 225 -5.41 -7.17 20.25
N MET A 226 -6.24 -7.94 19.53
CA MET A 226 -6.72 -9.27 19.90
C MET A 226 -5.76 -10.37 19.42
N ILE A 227 -4.50 -10.32 19.85
CA ILE A 227 -3.44 -11.22 19.39
C ILE A 227 -3.67 -12.66 19.85
N GLU A 228 -4.16 -12.87 21.07
CA GLU A 228 -4.42 -14.20 21.60
C GLU A 228 -5.60 -14.87 20.90
N GLU A 229 -6.64 -14.09 20.57
CA GLU A 229 -7.76 -14.57 19.79
C GLU A 229 -7.33 -14.90 18.34
N ALA A 230 -6.48 -14.08 17.73
CA ALA A 230 -5.90 -14.37 16.42
C ALA A 230 -5.09 -15.69 16.46
N ARG A 231 -4.30 -15.91 17.52
CA ARG A 231 -3.57 -17.17 17.73
C ARG A 231 -4.54 -18.36 17.87
N TYR A 232 -5.62 -18.18 18.62
CA TYR A 232 -6.67 -19.21 18.75
C TYR A 232 -7.27 -19.57 17.41
N VAL A 233 -7.61 -18.58 16.58
CA VAL A 233 -8.16 -18.76 15.23
C VAL A 233 -7.15 -19.49 14.34
N ARG A 234 -5.90 -19.02 14.28
CA ARG A 234 -4.83 -19.65 13.49
C ARG A 234 -4.68 -21.14 13.75
N GLN A 235 -4.78 -21.56 15.01
CA GLN A 235 -4.65 -22.98 15.40
C GLN A 235 -5.81 -23.87 14.96
N ARG A 236 -6.92 -23.28 14.43
CA ARG A 236 -8.19 -23.99 14.14
C ARG A 236 -8.66 -23.85 12.70
N VAL A 237 -7.86 -23.19 11.87
CA VAL A 237 -8.13 -23.01 10.44
C VAL A 237 -6.96 -23.53 9.62
N HIS A 238 -7.19 -23.84 8.34
CA HIS A 238 -6.16 -24.41 7.46
C HIS A 238 -5.57 -23.39 6.49
N ILE A 239 -6.37 -22.41 6.05
CA ILE A 239 -5.85 -21.34 5.18
C ILE A 239 -5.10 -20.30 6.01
N PRO A 240 -4.01 -19.70 5.45
CA PRO A 240 -3.17 -18.74 6.16
C PRO A 240 -3.93 -17.52 6.66
N ILE A 241 -3.50 -16.99 7.81
CA ILE A 241 -3.96 -15.70 8.34
C ILE A 241 -2.81 -14.70 8.24
N ILE A 242 -3.07 -13.56 7.58
CA ILE A 242 -2.11 -12.49 7.32
C ILE A 242 -2.45 -11.27 8.18
N ALA A 243 -1.48 -10.76 8.94
CA ALA A 243 -1.65 -9.54 9.73
C ALA A 243 -1.48 -8.29 8.86
N ASP A 244 -2.41 -7.33 8.95
CA ASP A 244 -2.33 -6.01 8.32
C ASP A 244 -2.30 -4.89 9.36
N GLU A 245 -3.43 -4.62 10.02
CA GLU A 245 -3.55 -3.56 11.03
C GLU A 245 -2.71 -3.84 12.28
N ALA A 246 -2.41 -5.10 12.55
CA ALA A 246 -1.52 -5.51 13.64
C ALA A 246 -0.03 -5.32 13.30
N CYS A 247 0.34 -5.18 12.00
CA CYS A 247 1.72 -5.09 11.53
C CYS A 247 2.02 -3.69 10.99
N LEU A 248 2.53 -2.81 11.83
CA LEU A 248 2.83 -1.42 11.47
C LEU A 248 4.32 -1.17 11.31
N ARG A 249 5.14 -1.80 12.16
CA ARG A 249 6.58 -1.50 12.35
C ARG A 249 7.41 -2.79 12.41
N PRO A 250 8.72 -2.69 12.17
CA PRO A 250 9.62 -3.83 12.34
C PRO A 250 9.49 -4.54 13.69
N ALA A 251 9.29 -3.79 14.78
CA ALA A 251 9.18 -4.30 16.13
C ALA A 251 7.89 -5.11 16.41
N ASP A 252 6.89 -5.01 15.55
CA ASP A 252 5.64 -5.76 15.69
C ASP A 252 5.81 -7.20 15.21
N ILE A 253 6.61 -7.43 14.17
CA ILE A 253 6.69 -8.70 13.45
C ILE A 253 7.05 -9.88 14.37
N PRO A 254 8.05 -9.80 15.28
CA PRO A 254 8.35 -10.89 16.20
C PRO A 254 7.18 -11.27 17.12
N LYS A 255 6.35 -10.29 17.51
CA LYS A 255 5.17 -10.51 18.37
C LYS A 255 4.05 -11.25 17.64
N LEU A 256 3.97 -11.05 16.32
CA LEU A 256 2.93 -11.63 15.46
C LEU A 256 3.24 -13.06 15.00
N ALA A 257 4.50 -13.50 15.06
CA ALA A 257 4.96 -14.77 14.50
C ALA A 257 4.25 -16.01 15.06
N SER A 258 3.71 -15.94 16.28
CA SER A 258 2.93 -17.03 16.88
C SER A 258 1.43 -16.96 16.63
N ALA A 259 0.92 -15.82 16.14
CA ALA A 259 -0.52 -15.56 15.96
C ALA A 259 -0.96 -15.47 14.50
N PHE A 260 -0.02 -15.28 13.57
CA PHE A 260 -0.28 -15.15 12.15
C PHE A 260 0.68 -16.02 11.33
N ASP A 261 0.28 -16.38 10.12
CA ASP A 261 1.12 -17.13 9.17
C ASP A 261 1.93 -16.20 8.27
N GLY A 262 1.56 -14.93 8.23
CA GLY A 262 2.25 -13.91 7.45
C GLY A 262 1.88 -12.50 7.86
N VAL A 263 2.52 -11.53 7.21
CA VAL A 263 2.33 -10.10 7.45
C VAL A 263 2.15 -9.34 6.15
N ASN A 264 1.21 -8.39 6.13
CA ASN A 264 1.03 -7.43 5.05
C ASN A 264 1.76 -6.14 5.38
N ILE A 265 2.81 -5.87 4.64
CA ILE A 265 3.65 -4.68 4.78
C ILE A 265 3.16 -3.63 3.80
N LYS A 266 2.78 -2.46 4.30
CA LYS A 266 2.42 -1.29 3.49
C LYS A 266 3.45 -0.21 3.74
N ILE A 267 4.07 0.32 2.66
CA ILE A 267 5.14 1.31 2.78
C ILE A 267 4.68 2.59 3.47
N ASP A 268 3.43 3.00 3.27
CA ASP A 268 2.84 4.16 3.97
C ASP A 268 2.79 3.95 5.49
N LYS A 269 2.41 2.76 5.95
CA LYS A 269 2.42 2.40 7.37
C LYS A 269 3.83 2.29 7.93
N ALA A 270 4.73 1.67 7.16
CA ALA A 270 6.09 1.38 7.59
C ALA A 270 6.99 2.63 7.69
N GLY A 271 6.66 3.68 6.93
CA GLY A 271 7.50 4.88 6.83
C GLY A 271 8.48 4.83 5.65
N GLY A 272 8.19 4.03 4.61
CA GLY A 272 8.88 4.02 3.33
C GLY A 272 9.46 2.68 2.92
N LEU A 273 10.22 2.71 1.82
CA LEU A 273 10.82 1.53 1.17
C LEU A 273 11.88 0.87 2.05
N LEU A 274 12.74 1.65 2.71
CA LEU A 274 13.81 1.11 3.55
C LEU A 274 13.23 0.32 4.73
N GLN A 275 12.20 0.86 5.39
CA GLN A 275 11.54 0.14 6.48
C GLN A 275 10.75 -1.05 5.96
N GLY A 276 10.07 -0.92 4.82
CA GLY A 276 9.40 -2.04 4.15
C GLY A 276 10.38 -3.19 3.86
N TYR A 277 11.54 -2.87 3.31
CA TYR A 277 12.61 -3.85 3.07
C TYR A 277 13.06 -4.54 4.38
N ARG A 278 13.34 -3.75 5.44
CA ARG A 278 13.72 -4.30 6.77
C ARG A 278 12.63 -5.23 7.32
N MET A 279 11.37 -4.85 7.22
CA MET A 279 10.23 -5.66 7.68
C MET A 279 10.13 -6.99 6.91
N ILE A 280 10.30 -6.96 5.58
CA ILE A 280 10.32 -8.18 4.76
C ILE A 280 11.43 -9.14 5.23
N GLN A 281 12.65 -8.62 5.47
CA GLN A 281 13.76 -9.45 5.92
C GLN A 281 13.51 -10.07 7.30
N ILE A 282 12.94 -9.32 8.25
CA ILE A 282 12.57 -9.83 9.58
C ILE A 282 11.50 -10.92 9.44
N ALA A 283 10.44 -10.68 8.69
CA ALA A 283 9.36 -11.64 8.50
C ALA A 283 9.88 -12.96 7.90
N ARG A 284 10.70 -12.88 6.85
CA ARG A 284 11.32 -14.05 6.21
C ARG A 284 12.24 -14.83 7.15
N SER A 285 13.02 -14.13 7.97
CA SER A 285 13.90 -14.80 8.96
C SER A 285 13.12 -15.55 10.04
N LEU A 286 11.87 -15.18 10.29
CA LEU A 286 10.96 -15.86 11.21
C LEU A 286 10.08 -16.92 10.51
N GLY A 287 10.27 -17.17 9.21
CA GLY A 287 9.48 -18.13 8.44
C GLY A 287 8.05 -17.68 8.15
N LEU A 288 7.74 -16.39 8.31
CA LEU A 288 6.43 -15.82 7.98
C LEU A 288 6.30 -15.60 6.47
N LYS A 289 5.09 -15.80 5.96
CA LYS A 289 4.70 -15.33 4.64
C LYS A 289 4.73 -13.81 4.60
N THR A 290 5.13 -13.27 3.46
CA THR A 290 5.22 -11.83 3.26
C THR A 290 4.24 -11.38 2.19
N MET A 291 3.53 -10.33 2.47
CA MET A 291 2.65 -9.65 1.52
C MET A 291 3.03 -8.17 1.46
N LEU A 292 3.03 -7.61 0.28
CA LEU A 292 3.17 -6.18 0.06
C LEU A 292 1.84 -5.61 -0.40
N GLY A 293 1.22 -4.83 0.47
CA GLY A 293 -0.03 -4.14 0.18
C GLY A 293 0.17 -2.65 -0.06
N CYS A 294 -0.94 -1.97 -0.34
CA CYS A 294 -0.92 -0.52 -0.55
C CYS A 294 -2.14 0.15 0.11
N MET A 295 -2.09 1.46 0.17
CA MET A 295 -3.25 2.33 0.27
C MET A 295 -3.73 2.70 -1.13
N ILE A 296 -4.93 3.28 -1.25
CA ILE A 296 -5.33 3.92 -2.50
C ILE A 296 -4.40 5.11 -2.73
N SER A 297 -3.63 5.04 -3.79
CA SER A 297 -2.54 5.97 -4.12
C SER A 297 -2.39 6.09 -5.63
N SER A 298 -1.61 7.06 -6.09
CA SER A 298 -1.28 7.19 -7.50
C SER A 298 -0.15 6.24 -7.92
N SER A 299 0.18 6.27 -9.20
CA SER A 299 1.31 5.52 -9.75
C SER A 299 2.65 5.84 -9.07
N VAL A 300 2.80 6.93 -8.33
CA VAL A 300 4.05 7.23 -7.61
C VAL A 300 4.28 6.21 -6.50
N ALA A 301 3.37 6.11 -5.52
CA ALA A 301 3.52 5.17 -4.40
C ALA A 301 3.41 3.71 -4.85
N ILE A 302 2.49 3.39 -5.78
CA ILE A 302 2.31 2.01 -6.25
C ILE A 302 3.55 1.53 -7.02
N THR A 303 4.16 2.39 -7.86
CA THR A 303 5.42 2.04 -8.53
C THR A 303 6.56 1.87 -7.53
N ALA A 304 6.62 2.71 -6.50
CA ALA A 304 7.62 2.57 -5.44
C ALA A 304 7.47 1.23 -4.70
N ALA A 305 6.26 0.89 -4.24
CA ALA A 305 6.01 -0.40 -3.60
C ALA A 305 6.35 -1.58 -4.51
N ALA A 306 5.99 -1.50 -5.79
CA ALA A 306 6.27 -2.55 -6.76
C ALA A 306 7.77 -2.83 -6.97
N GLN A 307 8.67 -1.88 -6.63
CA GLN A 307 10.12 -2.12 -6.67
C GLN A 307 10.58 -3.19 -5.66
N LEU A 308 9.84 -3.38 -4.56
CA LEU A 308 10.13 -4.41 -3.53
C LEU A 308 9.35 -5.72 -3.76
N SER A 309 8.42 -5.75 -4.72
CA SER A 309 7.55 -6.91 -4.93
C SER A 309 8.29 -8.23 -5.24
N PRO A 310 9.49 -8.27 -5.81
CA PRO A 310 10.25 -9.51 -5.99
C PRO A 310 10.65 -10.21 -4.68
N LEU A 311 10.53 -9.54 -3.53
CA LEU A 311 10.91 -10.08 -2.23
C LEU A 311 9.77 -10.77 -1.50
N VAL A 312 8.53 -10.70 -1.98
CA VAL A 312 7.36 -11.12 -1.23
C VAL A 312 6.62 -12.30 -1.86
N ASP A 313 5.88 -13.05 -1.04
CA ASP A 313 5.05 -14.17 -1.50
C ASP A 313 3.76 -13.68 -2.19
N TYR A 314 3.21 -12.55 -1.74
CA TYR A 314 1.94 -12.00 -2.23
C TYR A 314 2.05 -10.49 -2.50
N ALA A 315 1.39 -10.02 -3.55
CA ALA A 315 1.23 -8.59 -3.85
C ALA A 315 -0.25 -8.20 -3.89
N ASP A 316 -0.54 -6.99 -3.41
CA ASP A 316 -1.84 -6.31 -3.43
C ASP A 316 -1.60 -4.83 -3.72
N LEU A 317 -1.17 -4.56 -4.96
CA LEU A 317 -0.67 -3.27 -5.43
C LEU A 317 -1.53 -2.74 -6.58
N ASP A 318 -2.81 -2.52 -6.28
CA ASP A 318 -3.82 -2.07 -7.23
C ASP A 318 -4.36 -0.65 -6.95
N GLY A 319 -3.78 0.06 -5.98
CA GLY A 319 -4.29 1.35 -5.54
C GLY A 319 -4.44 2.40 -6.67
N ASN A 320 -3.51 2.42 -7.62
CA ASN A 320 -3.58 3.31 -8.78
C ASN A 320 -4.62 2.89 -9.83
N LEU A 321 -5.07 1.65 -9.81
CA LEU A 321 -6.13 1.17 -10.70
C LEU A 321 -7.51 1.65 -10.26
N LEU A 322 -7.66 2.02 -8.99
CA LEU A 322 -8.91 2.43 -8.38
C LEU A 322 -9.20 3.93 -8.56
N ILE A 323 -8.24 4.71 -9.06
CA ILE A 323 -8.37 6.16 -9.26
C ILE A 323 -8.62 6.53 -10.72
N ALA A 324 -9.32 7.66 -10.94
CA ALA A 324 -9.70 8.15 -12.27
C ALA A 324 -8.74 9.22 -12.82
N ASN A 325 -7.91 9.83 -11.96
CA ASN A 325 -7.13 11.03 -12.27
C ASN A 325 -5.65 10.89 -11.89
N ASP A 326 -5.06 9.73 -12.15
CA ASP A 326 -3.62 9.53 -11.91
C ASP A 326 -2.80 10.56 -12.71
N PRO A 327 -1.98 11.39 -12.06
CA PRO A 327 -1.18 12.40 -12.77
C PRO A 327 0.12 11.84 -13.35
N PHE A 328 0.46 10.57 -13.06
CA PHE A 328 1.68 9.94 -13.53
C PHE A 328 1.39 8.60 -14.18
N ALA A 329 2.17 8.23 -15.19
CA ALA A 329 2.26 6.87 -15.67
C ALA A 329 3.44 6.17 -14.99
N GLY A 330 3.16 5.07 -14.30
CA GLY A 330 4.11 4.25 -13.58
C GLY A 330 3.94 2.76 -13.88
N VAL A 331 3.95 1.94 -12.83
CA VAL A 331 3.73 0.50 -12.93
C VAL A 331 2.40 0.19 -13.62
N ARG A 332 2.43 -0.76 -14.53
CA ARG A 332 1.24 -1.29 -15.20
C ARG A 332 0.95 -2.70 -14.72
N VAL A 333 -0.33 -3.02 -14.60
CA VAL A 333 -0.77 -4.39 -14.31
C VAL A 333 -1.26 -5.02 -15.61
N ILE A 334 -0.57 -6.05 -16.07
CA ILE A 334 -0.90 -6.78 -17.29
C ILE A 334 -1.15 -8.23 -16.90
N ASN A 335 -2.39 -8.69 -17.00
CA ASN A 335 -2.80 -10.04 -16.58
C ASN A 335 -2.31 -10.36 -15.14
N GLY A 336 -2.48 -9.43 -14.22
CA GLY A 336 -2.04 -9.54 -12.82
C GLY A 336 -0.54 -9.36 -12.59
N LYS A 337 0.30 -9.27 -13.63
CA LYS A 337 1.74 -9.04 -13.50
C LYS A 337 2.06 -7.55 -13.38
N LEU A 338 2.85 -7.22 -12.37
CA LEU A 338 3.41 -5.87 -12.20
C LEU A 338 4.52 -5.65 -13.23
N THR A 339 4.30 -4.69 -14.13
CA THR A 339 5.27 -4.30 -15.15
C THR A 339 5.81 -2.92 -14.80
N LEU A 340 7.03 -2.88 -14.27
CA LEU A 340 7.71 -1.63 -13.90
C LEU A 340 8.05 -0.82 -15.16
N PRO A 341 7.99 0.53 -15.10
CA PRO A 341 8.40 1.38 -16.19
C PRO A 341 9.92 1.26 -16.41
N ALA A 342 10.34 1.39 -17.64
CA ALA A 342 11.76 1.50 -17.98
C ALA A 342 12.32 2.86 -17.54
N GLY A 343 13.59 2.89 -17.11
CA GLY A 343 14.29 4.11 -16.76
C GLY A 343 14.94 4.05 -15.40
N ASN A 344 15.64 5.14 -15.05
CA ASN A 344 16.30 5.29 -13.76
C ASN A 344 15.31 5.77 -12.69
N GLY A 345 15.60 5.53 -11.44
CA GLY A 345 14.68 5.87 -10.36
C GLY A 345 13.43 5.01 -10.39
N LEU A 346 12.28 5.64 -10.16
CA LEU A 346 10.98 5.02 -10.33
C LEU A 346 10.55 4.88 -11.79
N GLY A 347 11.22 5.55 -12.75
CA GLY A 347 10.89 5.52 -14.17
C GLY A 347 9.55 6.17 -14.53
N LEU A 348 8.99 7.00 -13.63
CA LEU A 348 7.70 7.67 -13.81
C LEU A 348 7.72 8.61 -15.03
N LYS A 349 6.60 8.66 -15.74
CA LYS A 349 6.34 9.65 -16.81
C LYS A 349 5.23 10.59 -16.34
N GLY A 350 5.46 11.88 -16.50
CA GLY A 350 4.50 12.92 -16.10
C GLY A 350 5.14 14.04 -15.28
N PRO A 351 4.34 15.00 -14.77
CA PRO A 351 2.88 14.95 -14.74
C PRO A 351 2.25 14.93 -16.14
N LEU A 352 1.23 14.09 -16.29
CA LEU A 352 0.48 13.98 -17.54
C LEU A 352 -0.40 15.23 -17.66
N THR A 353 -0.24 16.00 -18.74
CA THR A 353 -1.18 17.07 -19.07
C THR A 353 -2.52 16.44 -19.45
N ARG A 354 -3.61 16.88 -18.86
CA ARG A 354 -4.95 16.53 -19.35
C ARG A 354 -5.09 17.16 -20.73
N GLY A 355 -5.25 16.33 -21.75
CA GLY A 355 -5.70 16.77 -23.06
C GLY A 355 -7.13 17.23 -23.03
#